data_2b7ec4e932feca16cae36e0451c1ccb9
#
_entry.id   2b7ec4e932feca16cae36e0451c1ccb9
#
_cell.length_a   1.000
_cell.length_b   1.000
_cell.length_c   1.000
_cell.angle_alpha   90.00
_cell.angle_beta   90.00
_cell.angle_gamma   90.00
#
_symmetry.space_group_name_H-M   'P 1'
#
loop_
_entity.id
_entity.type
_entity.pdbx_description
1 polymer ?
#
loop_
_entity_poly.entity_id
_entity_poly.type
_entity_poly.pdbx_seq_one_letter_code
_entity_poly.pdbx_strand_id
1 'polypeptide(L)'
;MKCILVPIDFSDVTPPVIDLARQLAKALSAEIHLIHVKELTAAATPGTLGYGLAGMPELAPMAGVPVPGFEPMPEAFSEDEGQTSKLAKWQEEIARDGIKVSLHEPTGTVAEEILNQADELNADLIVMGTHGHSAMYNLLVGSATKGVLKRSTRPVLLVPGPRSC
;
A
#
# COMPACT_ATOMS: atom_id res chain seq x y z
N MET A 1 -12.10 22.38 -5.19
CA MET A 1 -11.40 21.15 -4.80
C MET A 1 -12.11 20.61 -3.59
N LYS A 2 -12.67 19.41 -3.67
CA LYS A 2 -13.51 18.84 -2.58
C LYS A 2 -13.03 17.44 -2.15
N CYS A 3 -12.27 16.75 -2.98
CA CYS A 3 -11.83 15.38 -2.75
C CYS A 3 -10.32 15.25 -2.93
N ILE A 4 -9.61 14.83 -1.89
CA ILE A 4 -8.17 14.58 -1.88
C ILE A 4 -7.94 13.09 -1.64
N LEU A 5 -7.32 12.40 -2.59
CA LEU A 5 -6.90 10.99 -2.45
C LEU A 5 -5.48 10.92 -1.92
N VAL A 6 -5.26 10.11 -0.90
CA VAL A 6 -3.99 9.98 -0.19
C VAL A 6 -3.56 8.52 -0.12
N PRO A 7 -2.72 8.06 -1.06
CA PRO A 7 -2.11 6.74 -1.00
C PRO A 7 -1.15 6.59 0.19
N ILE A 8 -1.26 5.47 0.90
CA ILE A 8 -0.50 5.14 2.10
C ILE A 8 0.20 3.79 1.91
N ASP A 9 1.48 3.75 2.27
CA ASP A 9 2.30 2.54 2.23
C ASP A 9 3.02 2.24 3.56
N PHE A 10 2.70 2.98 4.62
CA PHE A 10 3.32 2.89 5.95
C PHE A 10 4.82 3.18 6.02
N SER A 11 5.40 3.74 4.96
CA SER A 11 6.79 4.21 4.96
C SER A 11 6.98 5.46 5.83
N ASP A 12 8.22 5.88 6.00
CA ASP A 12 8.61 7.09 6.71
C ASP A 12 8.12 8.38 6.04
N VAL A 13 7.70 8.30 4.76
CA VAL A 13 7.10 9.42 4.03
C VAL A 13 5.59 9.55 4.33
N THR A 14 4.94 8.51 4.82
CA THR A 14 3.49 8.54 5.08
C THR A 14 3.06 9.64 6.06
N PRO A 15 3.69 9.85 7.23
CA PRO A 15 3.29 10.90 8.15
C PRO A 15 3.32 12.31 7.53
N PRO A 16 4.41 12.77 6.87
CA PRO A 16 4.42 14.08 6.22
C PRO A 16 3.40 14.20 5.07
N VAL A 17 3.08 13.11 4.37
CA VAL A 17 2.02 13.10 3.34
C VAL A 17 0.66 13.38 3.99
N ILE A 18 0.33 12.69 5.08
CA ILE A 18 -0.92 12.87 5.81
C ILE A 18 -1.02 14.29 6.38
N ASP A 19 0.06 14.80 6.98
CA ASP A 19 0.07 16.15 7.56
C ASP A 19 -0.18 17.23 6.50
N LEU A 20 0.43 17.11 5.33
CA LEU A 20 0.19 18.04 4.23
C LEU A 20 -1.23 17.92 3.69
N ALA A 21 -1.75 16.70 3.52
CA ALA A 21 -3.12 16.47 3.08
C ALA A 21 -4.14 17.09 4.05
N ARG A 22 -3.91 16.97 5.38
CA ARG A 22 -4.74 17.60 6.42
C ARG A 22 -4.74 19.13 6.31
N GLN A 23 -3.56 19.74 6.12
CA GLN A 23 -3.46 21.20 5.94
C GLN A 23 -4.22 21.65 4.71
N LEU A 24 -4.07 20.96 3.58
CA LEU A 24 -4.79 21.26 2.35
C LEU A 24 -6.30 21.08 2.50
N ALA A 25 -6.74 19.97 3.12
CA ALA A 25 -8.14 19.70 3.33
C ALA A 25 -8.81 20.77 4.20
N LYS A 26 -8.15 21.23 5.27
CA LYS A 26 -8.62 22.34 6.09
C LYS A 26 -8.75 23.64 5.30
N ALA A 27 -7.72 24.00 4.54
CA ALA A 27 -7.69 25.23 3.76
C ALA A 27 -8.72 25.26 2.63
N LEU A 28 -9.02 24.12 2.04
CA LEU A 28 -9.88 23.96 0.87
C LEU A 28 -11.30 23.48 1.22
N SER A 29 -11.57 23.17 2.48
CA SER A 29 -12.80 22.50 2.93
C SER A 29 -13.08 21.23 2.15
N ALA A 30 -12.02 20.41 1.95
CA ALA A 30 -12.07 19.17 1.21
C ALA A 30 -12.17 17.96 2.14
N GLU A 31 -12.70 16.85 1.62
CA GLU A 31 -12.64 15.53 2.26
C GLU A 31 -11.36 14.78 1.88
N ILE A 32 -10.92 13.87 2.74
CA ILE A 32 -9.75 13.02 2.53
C ILE A 32 -10.21 11.58 2.33
N HIS A 33 -9.67 10.94 1.30
CA HIS A 33 -9.79 9.51 1.08
C HIS A 33 -8.41 8.87 1.20
N LEU A 34 -8.20 8.12 2.28
CA LEU A 34 -6.99 7.32 2.48
C LEU A 34 -7.13 6.02 1.67
N ILE A 35 -6.10 5.65 0.93
CA ILE A 35 -6.07 4.39 0.20
C ILE A 35 -4.80 3.61 0.54
N HIS A 36 -4.98 2.38 1.00
CA HIS A 36 -3.91 1.40 1.15
C HIS A 36 -4.18 0.22 0.22
N VAL A 37 -3.32 0.01 -0.77
CA VAL A 37 -3.47 -1.09 -1.73
C VAL A 37 -2.77 -2.33 -1.20
N LYS A 38 -3.53 -3.42 -1.02
CA LYS A 38 -2.99 -4.74 -0.70
C LYS A 38 -2.45 -5.37 -1.98
N GLU A 39 -1.13 -5.46 -2.09
CA GLU A 39 -0.53 -6.13 -3.25
C GLU A 39 -0.86 -7.63 -3.21
N LEU A 40 -1.28 -8.18 -4.36
CA LEU A 40 -1.38 -9.62 -4.53
C LEU A 40 0.05 -10.17 -4.50
N THR A 41 0.55 -10.51 -3.32
CA THR A 41 1.66 -11.44 -3.24
C THR A 41 1.18 -12.71 -3.91
N ALA A 42 1.76 -13.08 -5.05
CA ALA A 42 1.59 -14.40 -5.61
C ALA A 42 1.99 -15.37 -4.49
N ALA A 43 1.00 -15.88 -3.76
CA ALA A 43 1.22 -16.97 -2.84
C ALA A 43 1.97 -18.01 -3.65
N ALA A 44 3.18 -18.36 -3.20
CA ALA A 44 3.95 -19.40 -3.82
C ALA A 44 3.01 -20.61 -3.92
N THR A 45 2.52 -20.87 -5.13
CA THR A 45 1.74 -22.08 -5.39
C THR A 45 2.61 -23.21 -4.89
N PRO A 46 2.10 -24.11 -4.03
CA PRO A 46 2.90 -25.24 -3.51
C PRO A 46 3.45 -26.18 -4.59
N GLY A 47 3.37 -25.80 -5.85
CA GLY A 47 3.82 -26.55 -7.03
C GLY A 47 5.12 -26.07 -7.67
N THR A 48 5.73 -24.94 -7.26
CA THR A 48 6.90 -24.38 -7.97
C THR A 48 8.25 -24.80 -7.38
N LEU A 49 8.27 -25.67 -6.37
CA LEU A 49 9.52 -26.33 -5.89
C LEU A 49 9.94 -27.52 -6.74
N GLY A 50 9.31 -27.73 -7.90
CA GLY A 50 9.51 -28.90 -8.76
C GLY A 50 10.54 -28.76 -9.90
N TYR A 51 11.23 -27.63 -10.06
CA TYR A 51 12.22 -27.47 -11.15
C TYR A 51 13.67 -27.48 -10.67
N GLY A 52 14.03 -28.51 -9.93
CA GLY A 52 15.44 -28.67 -9.48
C GLY A 52 15.99 -30.09 -9.47
N LEU A 53 15.17 -31.10 -9.71
CA LEU A 53 15.59 -32.49 -9.73
C LEU A 53 15.00 -33.27 -10.93
N ALA A 54 15.33 -32.81 -12.14
CA ALA A 54 15.09 -33.61 -13.34
C ALA A 54 16.02 -34.87 -13.32
N GLY A 55 15.53 -35.96 -12.74
CA GLY A 55 16.28 -37.20 -12.75
C GLY A 55 15.71 -38.35 -11.90
N MET A 56 14.63 -38.15 -11.12
CA MET A 56 14.06 -39.27 -10.36
C MET A 56 12.52 -39.32 -10.55
N PRO A 57 12.02 -40.25 -11.40
CA PRO A 57 10.60 -40.36 -11.69
C PRO A 57 9.77 -41.12 -10.64
N GLU A 58 10.25 -41.32 -9.42
CA GLU A 58 9.58 -42.26 -8.50
C GLU A 58 9.27 -41.75 -7.09
N LEU A 59 9.12 -40.44 -6.92
CA LEU A 59 8.52 -39.86 -5.71
C LEU A 59 7.30 -38.97 -6.07
N ALA A 60 6.20 -39.62 -6.42
CA ALA A 60 4.92 -38.98 -6.41
C ALA A 60 4.64 -38.47 -4.99
N PRO A 61 4.22 -37.19 -4.82
CA PRO A 61 3.87 -36.71 -3.51
C PRO A 61 2.63 -37.46 -3.02
N MET A 62 2.80 -38.29 -1.99
CA MET A 62 1.67 -38.83 -1.21
C MET A 62 1.05 -37.65 -0.49
N ALA A 63 0.04 -37.05 -1.12
CA ALA A 63 -0.80 -36.07 -0.48
C ALA A 63 -1.49 -36.76 0.72
N GLY A 64 -1.15 -36.33 1.94
CA GLY A 64 -1.86 -36.72 3.13
C GLY A 64 -1.08 -37.49 4.21
N VAL A 65 0.24 -37.62 4.12
CA VAL A 65 1.02 -38.20 5.23
C VAL A 65 1.45 -37.06 6.19
N PRO A 66 0.97 -37.06 7.46
CA PRO A 66 1.49 -36.14 8.47
C PRO A 66 2.97 -36.46 8.72
N VAL A 67 3.84 -35.50 8.49
CA VAL A 67 5.27 -35.63 8.84
C VAL A 67 5.38 -35.44 10.35
N PRO A 68 5.74 -36.48 11.16
CA PRO A 68 5.89 -36.33 12.60
C PRO A 68 7.03 -35.34 12.89
N GLY A 69 6.73 -34.27 13.63
CA GLY A 69 7.69 -33.25 14.03
C GLY A 69 7.63 -31.95 13.23
N PHE A 70 6.71 -31.80 12.27
CA PHE A 70 6.41 -30.52 11.68
C PHE A 70 5.26 -29.90 12.51
N GLU A 71 5.62 -29.22 13.59
CA GLU A 71 4.66 -28.31 14.21
C GLU A 71 4.40 -27.17 13.20
N PRO A 72 3.12 -26.85 12.88
CA PRO A 72 2.86 -25.66 12.08
C PRO A 72 3.49 -24.49 12.83
N MET A 73 4.40 -23.80 12.15
CA MET A 73 4.95 -22.55 12.69
C MET A 73 3.76 -21.69 13.10
N PRO A 74 3.78 -21.10 14.30
CA PRO A 74 2.74 -20.17 14.71
C PRO A 74 2.62 -19.15 13.59
N GLU A 75 1.38 -18.94 13.12
CA GLU A 75 1.04 -17.96 12.09
C GLU A 75 1.80 -16.69 12.44
N ALA A 76 2.71 -16.27 11.55
CA ALA A 76 3.49 -15.05 11.72
C ALA A 76 2.47 -13.96 12.04
N PHE A 77 2.63 -13.31 13.20
CA PHE A 77 1.78 -12.22 13.65
C PHE A 77 1.54 -11.32 12.45
N SER A 78 0.29 -11.26 11.99
CA SER A 78 -0.03 -10.67 10.71
C SER A 78 0.39 -9.20 10.75
N GLU A 79 1.30 -8.79 9.86
CA GLU A 79 1.66 -7.39 9.63
C GLU A 79 0.39 -6.54 9.43
N ASP A 80 -0.69 -7.17 9.04
CA ASP A 80 -2.02 -6.63 8.82
C ASP A 80 -2.66 -6.02 10.09
N GLU A 81 -2.50 -6.59 11.28
CA GLU A 81 -3.06 -6.02 12.52
C GLU A 81 -2.38 -4.70 12.91
N GLY A 82 -1.07 -4.61 12.72
CA GLY A 82 -0.32 -3.39 13.00
C GLY A 82 -0.62 -2.28 11.99
N GLN A 83 -0.87 -2.64 10.75
CA GLN A 83 -1.20 -1.70 9.67
C GLN A 83 -2.63 -1.16 9.82
N THR A 84 -3.59 -2.03 10.09
CA THR A 84 -4.98 -1.65 10.36
C THR A 84 -5.10 -0.71 11.55
N SER A 85 -4.34 -0.95 12.63
CA SER A 85 -4.29 -0.07 13.79
C SER A 85 -3.74 1.33 13.46
N LYS A 86 -2.70 1.43 12.61
CA LYS A 86 -2.14 2.71 12.16
C LYS A 86 -3.12 3.48 11.28
N LEU A 87 -3.80 2.80 10.35
CA LEU A 87 -4.81 3.41 9.49
C LEU A 87 -5.96 3.99 10.31
N ALA A 88 -6.49 3.22 11.26
CA ALA A 88 -7.55 3.67 12.16
C ALA A 88 -7.13 4.91 12.97
N LYS A 89 -5.89 4.93 13.46
CA LYS A 89 -5.33 6.08 14.19
C LYS A 89 -5.29 7.34 13.31
N TRP A 90 -4.77 7.26 12.09
CA TRP A 90 -4.73 8.40 11.18
C TRP A 90 -6.12 8.88 10.80
N GLN A 91 -7.04 7.95 10.56
CA GLN A 91 -8.44 8.29 10.29
C GLN A 91 -9.06 9.07 11.46
N GLU A 92 -8.83 8.61 12.69
CA GLU A 92 -9.33 9.29 13.89
C GLU A 92 -8.70 10.69 14.06
N GLU A 93 -7.39 10.83 13.85
CA GLU A 93 -6.69 12.12 13.92
C GLU A 93 -7.23 13.12 12.89
N ILE A 94 -7.45 12.68 11.66
CA ILE A 94 -8.04 13.50 10.60
C ILE A 94 -9.48 13.91 10.95
N ALA A 95 -10.27 12.96 11.48
CA ALA A 95 -11.65 13.23 11.88
C ALA A 95 -11.74 14.23 13.05
N ARG A 96 -10.82 14.17 14.01
CA ARG A 96 -10.70 15.15 15.11
C ARG A 96 -10.47 16.57 14.63
N ASP A 97 -9.85 16.74 13.49
CA ASP A 97 -9.65 18.02 12.84
C ASP A 97 -10.91 18.55 12.14
N GLY A 98 -12.03 17.85 12.22
CA GLY A 98 -13.29 18.19 11.56
C GLY A 98 -13.30 17.90 10.05
N ILE A 99 -12.33 17.13 9.55
CA ILE A 99 -12.24 16.75 8.15
C ILE A 99 -12.97 15.42 7.95
N LYS A 100 -13.84 15.36 6.94
CA LYS A 100 -14.46 14.10 6.53
C LYS A 100 -13.39 13.19 5.93
N VAL A 101 -13.28 11.98 6.45
CA VAL A 101 -12.26 11.01 6.02
C VAL A 101 -12.89 9.65 5.76
N SER A 102 -12.46 8.98 4.69
CA SER A 102 -12.83 7.61 4.32
C SER A 102 -11.58 6.79 4.07
N LEU A 103 -11.67 5.48 4.32
CA LEU A 103 -10.57 4.52 4.10
C LEU A 103 -10.96 3.52 3.02
N HIS A 104 -10.03 3.23 2.12
CA HIS A 104 -10.17 2.27 1.03
C HIS A 104 -8.98 1.30 1.05
N GLU A 105 -9.26 0.00 0.97
CA GLU A 105 -8.24 -1.06 0.98
C GLU A 105 -8.44 -2.03 -0.19
N PRO A 106 -8.33 -1.58 -1.44
CA PRO A 106 -8.42 -2.46 -2.60
C PRO A 106 -7.23 -3.42 -2.66
N THR A 107 -7.42 -4.53 -3.38
CA THR A 107 -6.36 -5.50 -3.65
C THR A 107 -6.00 -5.46 -5.13
N GLY A 108 -4.71 -5.31 -5.46
CA GLY A 108 -4.28 -5.25 -6.86
C GLY A 108 -2.91 -4.63 -7.06
N THR A 109 -2.69 -4.08 -8.25
CA THR A 109 -1.47 -3.32 -8.58
C THR A 109 -1.57 -1.91 -8.02
N VAL A 110 -0.62 -1.49 -7.19
CA VAL A 110 -0.68 -0.22 -6.44
C VAL A 110 -1.04 0.98 -7.33
N ALA A 111 -0.30 1.18 -8.42
CA ALA A 111 -0.54 2.34 -9.28
C ALA A 111 -1.90 2.29 -10.01
N GLU A 112 -2.38 1.11 -10.36
CA GLU A 112 -3.68 0.93 -11.02
C GLU A 112 -4.83 1.20 -10.06
N GLU A 113 -4.76 0.63 -8.87
CA GLU A 113 -5.81 0.83 -7.87
C GLU A 113 -5.90 2.28 -7.39
N ILE A 114 -4.76 2.98 -7.27
CA ILE A 114 -4.76 4.41 -6.97
C ILE A 114 -5.48 5.21 -8.07
N LEU A 115 -5.20 4.92 -9.34
CA LEU A 115 -5.82 5.61 -10.46
C LEU A 115 -7.32 5.27 -10.60
N ASN A 116 -7.69 4.00 -10.45
CA ASN A 116 -9.08 3.57 -10.46
C ASN A 116 -9.87 4.29 -9.36
N GLN A 117 -9.33 4.31 -8.14
CA GLN A 117 -9.98 4.98 -7.02
C GLN A 117 -10.06 6.51 -7.22
N ALA A 118 -9.03 7.11 -7.83
CA ALA A 118 -9.05 8.54 -8.14
C ALA A 118 -10.16 8.89 -9.14
N ASP A 119 -10.42 8.02 -10.10
CA ASP A 119 -11.48 8.21 -11.10
C ASP A 119 -12.87 7.93 -10.50
N GLU A 120 -13.05 6.85 -9.73
CA GLU A 120 -14.31 6.52 -9.06
C GLU A 120 -14.78 7.62 -8.11
N LEU A 121 -13.86 8.16 -7.32
CA LEU A 121 -14.13 9.24 -6.37
C LEU A 121 -14.19 10.63 -7.03
N ASN A 122 -13.87 10.74 -8.32
CA ASN A 122 -13.63 12.03 -8.97
C ASN A 122 -12.68 12.92 -8.16
N ALA A 123 -11.55 12.34 -7.72
CA ALA A 123 -10.57 13.04 -6.92
C ALA A 123 -10.05 14.29 -7.64
N ASP A 124 -10.01 15.41 -6.93
CA ASP A 124 -9.49 16.67 -7.45
C ASP A 124 -7.96 16.74 -7.35
N LEU A 125 -7.38 15.98 -6.42
CA LEU A 125 -5.95 15.95 -6.13
C LEU A 125 -5.53 14.60 -5.56
N ILE A 126 -4.39 14.09 -6.01
CA ILE A 126 -3.70 12.96 -5.38
C ILE A 126 -2.50 13.53 -4.62
N VAL A 127 -2.37 13.23 -3.32
CA VAL A 127 -1.20 13.62 -2.50
C VAL A 127 -0.48 12.36 -2.08
N MET A 128 0.77 12.17 -2.53
CA MET A 128 1.53 10.95 -2.28
C MET A 128 3.02 11.21 -2.06
N GLY A 129 3.72 10.24 -1.48
CA GLY A 129 5.14 10.30 -1.28
C GLY A 129 5.93 10.16 -2.59
N THR A 130 7.15 10.70 -2.65
CA THR A 130 8.06 10.47 -3.78
C THR A 130 8.56 9.03 -3.85
N HIS A 131 8.62 8.33 -2.70
CA HIS A 131 9.05 6.93 -2.58
C HIS A 131 8.32 6.25 -1.43
N GLY A 132 8.36 4.93 -1.38
CA GLY A 132 7.78 4.10 -0.36
C GLY A 132 8.81 3.15 0.27
N HIS A 133 8.34 2.07 0.91
CA HIS A 133 9.16 1.08 1.62
C HIS A 133 10.30 0.46 0.80
N SER A 134 10.14 0.33 -0.51
CA SER A 134 11.14 -0.31 -1.39
C SER A 134 12.14 0.66 -2.00
N ALA A 135 12.20 1.91 -1.54
CA ALA A 135 13.14 2.88 -2.09
C ALA A 135 14.57 2.56 -1.64
N MET A 136 15.36 2.02 -2.57
CA MET A 136 16.81 2.09 -2.44
C MET A 136 17.22 3.56 -2.44
N TYR A 137 18.12 3.94 -1.53
CA TYR A 137 18.58 5.30 -1.23
C TYR A 137 18.99 6.18 -2.43
N ASN A 138 19.01 5.63 -3.64
CA ASN A 138 19.41 6.33 -4.88
C ASN A 138 18.27 6.56 -5.88
N LEU A 139 17.03 6.15 -5.59
CA LEU A 139 15.90 6.37 -6.48
C LEU A 139 15.09 7.56 -5.99
N LEU A 140 15.12 8.65 -6.74
CA LEU A 140 14.38 9.87 -6.43
C LEU A 140 12.85 9.69 -6.46
N VAL A 141 12.33 8.64 -7.13
CA VAL A 141 10.89 8.38 -7.28
C VAL A 141 10.62 6.87 -7.32
N GLY A 142 9.70 6.41 -6.47
CA GLY A 142 9.28 5.00 -6.38
C GLY A 142 8.52 4.50 -7.61
N SER A 143 8.42 3.18 -7.77
CA SER A 143 7.74 2.53 -8.89
C SER A 143 6.25 2.87 -8.97
N ALA A 144 5.55 2.83 -7.85
CA ALA A 144 4.13 3.19 -7.75
C ALA A 144 3.93 4.66 -8.15
N THR A 145 4.75 5.57 -7.62
CA THR A 145 4.70 6.99 -7.93
C THR A 145 4.97 7.26 -9.41
N LYS A 146 5.97 6.61 -10.02
CA LYS A 146 6.21 6.68 -11.48
C LYS A 146 5.00 6.19 -12.27
N GLY A 147 4.38 5.09 -11.85
CA GLY A 147 3.19 4.53 -12.49
C GLY A 147 2.01 5.49 -12.45
N VAL A 148 1.76 6.12 -11.31
CA VAL A 148 0.71 7.14 -11.15
C VAL A 148 1.01 8.36 -12.00
N LEU A 149 2.21 8.95 -11.90
CA LEU A 149 2.59 10.15 -12.67
C LEU A 149 2.49 9.96 -14.18
N LYS A 150 2.81 8.77 -14.68
CA LYS A 150 2.74 8.48 -16.12
C LYS A 150 1.32 8.42 -16.66
N ARG A 151 0.34 8.02 -15.84
CA ARG A 151 -1.01 7.68 -16.28
C ARG A 151 -2.10 8.56 -15.68
N SER A 152 -1.79 9.36 -14.66
CA SER A 152 -2.78 10.19 -13.98
C SER A 152 -3.34 11.28 -14.89
N THR A 153 -4.65 11.41 -14.89
CA THR A 153 -5.39 12.53 -15.47
C THR A 153 -5.69 13.60 -14.42
N ARG A 154 -5.39 13.31 -13.15
CA ARG A 154 -5.62 14.21 -12.00
C ARG A 154 -4.31 14.88 -11.58
N PRO A 155 -4.36 16.09 -11.03
CA PRO A 155 -3.20 16.71 -10.39
C PRO A 155 -2.58 15.80 -9.33
N VAL A 156 -1.25 15.70 -9.31
CA VAL A 156 -0.51 14.89 -8.32
C VAL A 156 0.47 15.80 -7.57
N LEU A 157 0.36 15.84 -6.26
CA LEU A 157 1.29 16.53 -5.37
C LEU A 157 2.22 15.51 -4.73
N LEU A 158 3.50 15.70 -4.96
CA LEU A 158 4.54 14.84 -4.40
C LEU A 158 5.15 15.43 -3.13
N VAL A 159 5.19 14.62 -2.09
CA VAL A 159 5.82 14.96 -0.82
C VAL A 159 7.17 14.24 -0.74
N PRO A 160 8.29 14.97 -0.63
CA PRO A 160 9.59 14.34 -0.46
C PRO A 160 9.70 13.68 0.91
N GLY A 161 10.43 12.57 0.96
CA GLY A 161 10.79 11.95 2.24
C GLY A 161 11.72 12.83 3.07
N PRO A 162 11.85 12.51 4.38
CA PRO A 162 12.79 13.20 5.24
C PRO A 162 14.20 13.06 4.65
N ARG A 163 14.91 14.20 4.57
CA ARG A 163 16.31 14.17 4.13
C ARG A 163 17.13 13.55 5.26
N SER A 164 17.78 12.42 4.97
CA SER A 164 18.84 11.93 5.84
C SER A 164 19.96 12.96 5.83
N CYS A 165 20.16 13.64 6.94
CA CYS A 165 21.34 14.48 7.16
C CYS A 165 22.55 13.60 7.41
#